data_8122f4f42e2803061741b390a91aa663
#
_entry.id   8122f4f42e2803061741b390a91aa663
#
_cell.length_a   1.000
_cell.length_b   1.000
_cell.length_c   1.000
_cell.angle_alpha   90.00
_cell.angle_beta   90.00
_cell.angle_gamma   90.00
#
_symmetry.space_group_name_H-M   'P 1'
#
loop_
_entity.id
_entity.type
_entity.pdbx_description
1 polymer ?
#
loop_
_entity_poly.entity_id
_entity_poly.type
_entity_poly.pdbx_seq_one_letter_code
_entity_poly.pdbx_strand_id
1 'polypeptide(L)'
;MLNRRSLLLASLAAGVTMTTTAARAKPAQPSTPVDFDVPPQACDCHTHIHGDPEKFPFAASRVYTPEPALPDEMAALHKALHIQRVVIVTPSVYGTDNSATLYGMKARGNDARGVAVIDDKTTEAQLDAMHAEGFRGIRLNLATGGINDPNVGRARFHVAVERMKARGWHVQLYTNTAMIAAIKDLVMQSPVTAVFDHFGGAQADLGLGQPGFADLVELVRSGKAYVKISGAYRASTRGPDYADVIPLAKALIEANPDRIVWGTDWPHPDSSPHPELKVTDIRPFYPIDDGRLMNQLPVWAPDAAIRKKILVDNPARLYGF
;
A
#
# COMPACT_ATOMS: atom_id res chain seq x y z
N MET A 1 -32.03 76.88 -31.63
CA MET A 1 -32.75 75.92 -30.73
C MET A 1 -31.96 74.64 -30.77
N LEU A 2 -31.40 74.28 -29.61
CA LEU A 2 -30.31 73.31 -29.47
C LEU A 2 -30.87 71.85 -29.53
N ASN A 3 -30.22 71.06 -30.37
CA ASN A 3 -30.51 69.63 -30.57
C ASN A 3 -29.56 68.82 -29.61
N ARG A 4 -30.15 68.09 -28.68
CA ARG A 4 -29.36 67.25 -27.75
C ARG A 4 -29.19 65.83 -28.35
N ARG A 5 -27.98 65.51 -28.80
CA ARG A 5 -27.60 64.15 -29.15
C ARG A 5 -27.22 63.40 -27.86
N SER A 6 -27.98 62.37 -27.55
CA SER A 6 -27.66 61.40 -26.47
C SER A 6 -26.61 60.45 -26.98
N LEU A 7 -25.43 60.44 -26.39
CA LEU A 7 -24.42 59.39 -26.55
C LEU A 7 -24.76 58.25 -25.60
N LEU A 8 -25.11 57.11 -26.15
CA LEU A 8 -25.17 55.83 -25.41
C LEU A 8 -23.75 55.21 -25.41
N LEU A 9 -23.08 55.25 -24.25
CA LEU A 9 -21.88 54.46 -23.99
C LEU A 9 -22.30 53.05 -23.60
N ALA A 10 -22.10 52.09 -24.50
CA ALA A 10 -22.21 50.68 -24.18
C ALA A 10 -20.90 50.19 -23.47
N SER A 11 -20.95 50.01 -22.17
CA SER A 11 -19.86 49.38 -21.43
C SER A 11 -19.89 47.88 -21.64
N LEU A 12 -18.98 47.31 -22.45
CA LEU A 12 -18.71 45.88 -22.48
C LEU A 12 -17.96 45.49 -21.20
N ALA A 13 -18.67 44.91 -20.24
CA ALA A 13 -18.03 44.23 -19.14
C ALA A 13 -17.55 42.84 -19.62
N ALA A 14 -16.27 42.72 -19.93
CA ALA A 14 -15.63 41.43 -20.14
C ALA A 14 -15.52 40.71 -18.78
N GLY A 15 -16.46 39.82 -18.51
CA GLY A 15 -16.41 38.91 -17.35
C GLY A 15 -15.25 37.94 -17.53
N VAL A 16 -14.13 38.20 -16.92
CA VAL A 16 -13.09 37.19 -16.74
C VAL A 16 -13.60 36.18 -15.71
N THR A 17 -14.12 35.07 -16.16
CA THR A 17 -14.37 33.90 -15.31
C THR A 17 -13.02 33.33 -14.90
N MET A 18 -12.52 33.74 -13.76
CA MET A 18 -11.42 33.02 -13.08
C MET A 18 -11.97 31.66 -12.66
N THR A 19 -11.69 30.63 -13.45
CA THR A 19 -11.79 29.25 -12.99
C THR A 19 -10.73 29.05 -11.91
N THR A 20 -11.10 29.20 -10.64
CA THR A 20 -10.28 28.75 -9.55
C THR A 20 -10.21 27.23 -9.63
N THR A 21 -9.17 26.68 -10.26
CA THR A 21 -8.79 25.29 -10.04
C THR A 21 -8.53 25.16 -8.54
N ALA A 22 -9.43 24.46 -7.84
CA ALA A 22 -9.20 24.11 -6.46
C ALA A 22 -7.82 23.43 -6.37
N ALA A 23 -6.95 23.96 -5.53
CA ALA A 23 -5.63 23.38 -5.35
C ALA A 23 -5.83 21.95 -4.86
N ARG A 24 -5.33 20.98 -5.63
CA ARG A 24 -5.34 19.56 -5.27
C ARG A 24 -4.67 19.37 -3.91
N ALA A 25 -5.32 18.64 -3.00
CA ALA A 25 -4.68 18.21 -1.77
C ALA A 25 -3.55 17.22 -2.11
N LYS A 26 -2.32 17.57 -1.73
CA LYS A 26 -1.16 16.70 -1.95
C LYS A 26 -1.07 15.67 -0.82
N PRO A 27 -0.55 14.46 -1.10
CA PRO A 27 -0.18 13.53 -0.05
C PRO A 27 0.78 14.14 0.96
N ALA A 28 0.62 13.78 2.24
CA ALA A 28 1.51 14.25 3.29
C ALA A 28 2.98 13.90 2.96
N GLN A 29 3.89 14.78 3.35
CA GLN A 29 5.33 14.56 3.29
C GLN A 29 5.86 14.49 4.72
N PRO A 30 6.97 13.75 4.99
CA PRO A 30 7.54 13.67 6.31
C PRO A 30 7.90 15.03 6.88
N SER A 31 7.44 15.33 8.08
CA SER A 31 7.78 16.54 8.84
C SER A 31 8.77 16.25 9.96
N THR A 32 8.83 15.00 10.42
CA THR A 32 9.79 14.52 11.42
C THR A 32 11.01 13.94 10.71
N PRO A 33 12.23 14.41 10.97
CA PRO A 33 13.43 13.81 10.45
C PRO A 33 13.61 12.37 10.97
N VAL A 34 14.21 11.50 10.14
CA VAL A 34 14.63 10.17 10.59
C VAL A 34 15.78 10.31 11.58
N ASP A 35 15.70 9.65 12.72
CA ASP A 35 16.59 9.80 13.88
C ASP A 35 17.56 8.62 14.08
N PHE A 36 17.66 7.72 13.10
CA PHE A 36 18.60 6.60 13.12
C PHE A 36 19.27 6.40 11.75
N ASP A 37 20.38 5.67 11.73
CA ASP A 37 21.08 5.34 10.50
C ASP A 37 20.29 4.33 9.68
N VAL A 38 19.70 4.80 8.57
CA VAL A 38 18.99 3.96 7.60
C VAL A 38 20.03 3.23 6.74
N PRO A 39 20.01 1.89 6.69
CA PRO A 39 21.01 1.17 5.93
C PRO A 39 20.87 1.45 4.43
N PRO A 40 22.00 1.51 3.66
CA PRO A 40 21.95 1.64 2.21
C PRO A 40 21.11 0.53 1.58
N GLN A 41 20.43 0.86 0.48
CA GLN A 41 19.51 -0.05 -0.21
C GLN A 41 18.22 -0.38 0.59
N ALA A 42 17.88 0.43 1.58
CA ALA A 42 16.61 0.29 2.29
C ALA A 42 15.43 0.38 1.33
N CYS A 43 14.41 -0.43 1.58
CA CYS A 43 13.24 -0.60 0.74
C CYS A 43 11.96 -0.28 1.50
N ASP A 44 11.12 0.57 0.91
CA ASP A 44 9.71 0.68 1.25
C ASP A 44 8.93 -0.41 0.51
N CYS A 45 8.41 -1.39 1.24
CA CYS A 45 7.77 -2.56 0.64
C CYS A 45 6.25 -2.41 0.43
N HIS A 46 5.70 -1.22 0.67
CA HIS A 46 4.27 -0.98 0.46
C HIS A 46 3.96 0.49 0.18
N THR A 47 3.81 0.81 -1.09
CA THR A 47 3.34 2.12 -1.55
C THR A 47 2.30 1.95 -2.65
N HIS A 48 1.60 3.05 -2.95
CA HIS A 48 0.64 3.10 -4.06
C HIS A 48 0.89 4.33 -4.91
N ILE A 49 0.63 4.22 -6.22
CA ILE A 49 0.49 5.37 -7.12
C ILE A 49 -0.98 5.54 -7.48
N HIS A 50 -1.51 6.72 -7.24
CA HIS A 50 -2.79 7.16 -7.74
C HIS A 50 -2.50 8.19 -8.83
N GLY A 51 -2.53 7.76 -10.09
CA GLY A 51 -2.22 8.60 -11.24
C GLY A 51 -3.30 9.64 -11.53
N ASP A 52 -3.05 10.47 -12.51
CA ASP A 52 -4.03 11.39 -13.07
C ASP A 52 -5.24 10.58 -13.58
N PRO A 53 -6.48 10.82 -13.09
CA PRO A 53 -7.65 10.05 -13.49
C PRO A 53 -8.00 10.12 -15.00
N GLU A 54 -7.55 11.16 -15.71
CA GLU A 54 -7.71 11.25 -17.16
C GLU A 54 -6.84 10.24 -17.91
N LYS A 55 -5.67 9.88 -17.32
CA LYS A 55 -4.74 8.91 -17.91
C LYS A 55 -4.88 7.51 -17.32
N PHE A 56 -5.27 7.44 -16.05
CA PHE A 56 -5.42 6.22 -15.28
C PHE A 56 -6.83 6.19 -14.68
N PRO A 57 -7.87 5.83 -15.47
CA PRO A 57 -9.24 5.82 -14.99
C PRO A 57 -9.47 4.78 -13.91
N PHE A 58 -10.22 5.17 -12.88
CA PHE A 58 -10.57 4.26 -11.80
C PHE A 58 -11.57 3.21 -12.26
N ALA A 59 -11.48 2.00 -11.71
CA ALA A 59 -12.44 0.93 -11.97
C ALA A 59 -13.87 1.33 -11.53
N ALA A 60 -14.87 0.90 -12.28
CA ALA A 60 -16.27 1.13 -11.92
C ALA A 60 -16.65 0.45 -10.59
N SER A 61 -15.99 -0.65 -10.27
CA SER A 61 -16.19 -1.43 -9.04
C SER A 61 -15.43 -0.89 -7.81
N ARG A 62 -14.75 0.25 -7.90
CA ARG A 62 -14.05 0.83 -6.76
C ARG A 62 -15.01 1.16 -5.62
N VAL A 63 -14.51 1.13 -4.39
CA VAL A 63 -15.30 1.46 -3.20
C VAL A 63 -14.99 2.86 -2.62
N TYR A 64 -13.96 3.52 -3.15
CA TYR A 64 -13.58 4.90 -2.82
C TYR A 64 -12.90 5.58 -4.01
N THR A 65 -12.81 6.90 -3.98
CA THR A 65 -12.08 7.70 -4.98
C THR A 65 -11.03 8.54 -4.26
N PRO A 66 -9.74 8.25 -4.41
CA PRO A 66 -8.66 9.01 -3.80
C PRO A 66 -8.28 10.24 -4.63
N GLU A 67 -7.57 11.17 -3.99
CA GLU A 67 -6.77 12.17 -4.70
C GLU A 67 -5.63 11.50 -5.50
N PRO A 68 -5.11 12.13 -6.56
CA PRO A 68 -3.87 11.70 -7.19
C PRO A 68 -2.68 11.76 -6.22
N ALA A 69 -1.77 10.78 -6.36
CA ALA A 69 -0.50 10.67 -5.64
C ALA A 69 0.57 10.20 -6.62
N LEU A 70 1.48 11.09 -7.01
CA LEU A 70 2.34 10.94 -8.18
C LEU A 70 3.73 10.44 -7.83
N PRO A 71 4.49 9.87 -8.81
CA PRO A 71 5.80 9.30 -8.56
C PRO A 71 6.85 10.30 -8.03
N ASP A 72 6.78 11.57 -8.41
CA ASP A 72 7.68 12.63 -7.92
C ASP A 72 7.41 12.95 -6.44
N GLU A 73 6.16 12.92 -6.00
CA GLU A 73 5.78 13.08 -4.60
C GLU A 73 6.26 11.89 -3.75
N MET A 74 6.16 10.65 -4.27
CA MET A 74 6.72 9.46 -3.66
C MET A 74 8.26 9.52 -3.61
N ALA A 75 8.92 10.04 -4.65
CA ALA A 75 10.37 10.20 -4.65
C ALA A 75 10.84 11.23 -3.61
N ALA A 76 10.09 12.31 -3.41
CA ALA A 76 10.38 13.30 -2.35
C ALA A 76 10.26 12.69 -0.96
N LEU A 77 9.20 11.90 -0.70
CA LEU A 77 9.04 11.11 0.52
C LEU A 77 10.25 10.21 0.77
N HIS A 78 10.61 9.35 -0.20
CA HIS A 78 11.70 8.39 -0.05
C HIS A 78 13.05 9.08 0.17
N LYS A 79 13.27 10.24 -0.46
CA LYS A 79 14.48 11.05 -0.21
C LYS A 79 14.54 11.50 1.24
N ALA A 80 13.43 11.97 1.81
CA ALA A 80 13.36 12.41 3.20
C ALA A 80 13.55 11.25 4.20
N LEU A 81 13.13 10.03 3.82
CA LEU A 81 13.27 8.82 4.64
C LEU A 81 14.57 8.04 4.38
N HIS A 82 15.46 8.52 3.50
CA HIS A 82 16.68 7.81 3.07
C HIS A 82 16.42 6.43 2.44
N ILE A 83 15.25 6.23 1.81
CA ILE A 83 14.83 5.01 1.13
C ILE A 83 15.27 5.01 -0.33
N GLN A 84 15.89 3.93 -0.78
CA GLN A 84 16.41 3.79 -2.14
C GLN A 84 15.54 2.88 -3.01
N ARG A 85 14.99 1.80 -2.47
CA ARG A 85 14.17 0.83 -3.18
C ARG A 85 12.71 0.95 -2.81
N VAL A 86 11.82 0.55 -3.71
CA VAL A 86 10.38 0.60 -3.48
C VAL A 86 9.64 -0.59 -4.08
N VAL A 87 8.62 -1.04 -3.40
CA VAL A 87 7.63 -1.96 -3.95
C VAL A 87 6.29 -1.23 -4.07
N ILE A 88 5.83 -1.03 -5.31
CA ILE A 88 4.59 -0.36 -5.62
C ILE A 88 3.50 -1.42 -5.79
N VAL A 89 2.46 -1.33 -4.99
CA VAL A 89 1.34 -2.26 -4.96
C VAL A 89 0.16 -1.64 -5.71
N THR A 90 -0.45 -2.38 -6.62
CA THR A 90 -1.64 -1.89 -7.33
C THR A 90 -2.78 -1.65 -6.35
N PRO A 91 -3.26 -0.39 -6.20
CA PRO A 91 -4.35 -0.06 -5.30
C PRO A 91 -5.69 -0.59 -5.86
N SER A 92 -6.61 -0.94 -4.95
CA SER A 92 -7.89 -1.57 -5.29
C SER A 92 -8.78 -0.73 -6.20
N VAL A 93 -8.58 0.59 -6.24
CA VAL A 93 -9.36 1.53 -7.07
C VAL A 93 -9.19 1.32 -8.57
N TYR A 94 -8.14 0.63 -8.99
CA TYR A 94 -7.90 0.31 -10.41
C TYR A 94 -8.38 -1.10 -10.82
N GLY A 95 -8.93 -1.87 -9.86
CA GLY A 95 -9.30 -3.26 -10.17
C GLY A 95 -8.09 -4.06 -10.64
N THR A 96 -8.11 -4.56 -11.88
CA THR A 96 -7.01 -5.32 -12.49
C THR A 96 -6.14 -4.50 -13.46
N ASP A 97 -6.36 -3.20 -13.55
CA ASP A 97 -5.49 -2.31 -14.32
C ASP A 97 -4.25 -1.95 -13.49
N ASN A 98 -3.09 -2.46 -13.92
CA ASN A 98 -1.81 -2.24 -13.25
C ASN A 98 -1.00 -1.08 -13.87
N SER A 99 -1.58 -0.30 -14.78
CA SER A 99 -0.87 0.74 -15.54
C SER A 99 -0.33 1.88 -14.67
N ALA A 100 -1.08 2.33 -13.66
CA ALA A 100 -0.61 3.35 -12.71
C ALA A 100 0.56 2.83 -11.85
N THR A 101 0.54 1.56 -11.46
CA THR A 101 1.66 0.91 -10.76
C THR A 101 2.90 0.86 -11.66
N LEU A 102 2.74 0.42 -12.90
CA LEU A 102 3.84 0.38 -13.87
C LEU A 102 4.41 1.78 -14.16
N TYR A 103 3.54 2.81 -14.24
CA TYR A 103 3.99 4.19 -14.36
C TYR A 103 4.90 4.62 -13.22
N GLY A 104 4.53 4.30 -11.97
CA GLY A 104 5.38 4.55 -10.81
C GLY A 104 6.70 3.76 -10.84
N MET A 105 6.64 2.50 -11.24
CA MET A 105 7.84 1.66 -11.38
C MET A 105 8.81 2.23 -12.42
N LYS A 106 8.31 2.64 -13.58
CA LYS A 106 9.15 3.24 -14.64
C LYS A 106 9.82 4.55 -14.19
N ALA A 107 9.14 5.36 -13.38
CA ALA A 107 9.72 6.58 -12.82
C ALA A 107 10.89 6.29 -11.83
N ARG A 108 10.91 5.11 -11.19
CA ARG A 108 11.96 4.70 -10.23
C ARG A 108 13.04 3.81 -10.87
N GLY A 109 12.77 3.26 -12.03
CA GLY A 109 13.69 2.38 -12.76
C GLY A 109 14.00 1.08 -12.00
N ASN A 110 15.28 0.68 -11.98
CA ASN A 110 15.71 -0.60 -11.43
C ASN A 110 15.48 -0.75 -9.92
N ASP A 111 15.28 0.36 -9.21
CA ASP A 111 15.03 0.39 -7.77
C ASP A 111 13.55 0.17 -7.41
N ALA A 112 12.72 -0.19 -8.38
CA ALA A 112 11.31 -0.50 -8.17
C ALA A 112 10.96 -1.94 -8.49
N ARG A 113 9.99 -2.49 -7.74
CA ARG A 113 9.25 -3.72 -8.06
C ARG A 113 7.77 -3.48 -7.91
N GLY A 114 6.97 -4.33 -8.58
CA GLY A 114 5.51 -4.23 -8.56
C GLY A 114 4.84 -5.45 -7.93
N VAL A 115 3.66 -5.19 -7.35
CA VAL A 115 2.70 -6.24 -6.99
C VAL A 115 1.40 -5.94 -7.73
N ALA A 116 1.00 -6.87 -8.61
CA ALA A 116 -0.15 -6.71 -9.49
C ALA A 116 -1.47 -7.17 -8.85
N VAL A 117 -2.58 -6.70 -9.38
CA VAL A 117 -3.89 -7.33 -9.19
C VAL A 117 -4.29 -7.95 -10.52
N ILE A 118 -4.72 -9.19 -10.50
CA ILE A 118 -5.10 -9.96 -11.68
C ILE A 118 -6.47 -10.61 -11.51
N ASP A 119 -7.06 -11.07 -12.62
CA ASP A 119 -8.28 -11.85 -12.66
C ASP A 119 -8.06 -13.15 -13.48
N ASP A 120 -9.15 -13.88 -13.70
CA ASP A 120 -9.17 -15.11 -14.49
C ASP A 120 -8.93 -14.89 -15.99
N LYS A 121 -9.12 -13.65 -16.47
CA LYS A 121 -8.89 -13.26 -17.87
C LYS A 121 -7.42 -12.88 -18.14
N THR A 122 -6.64 -12.62 -17.11
CA THR A 122 -5.22 -12.28 -17.24
C THR A 122 -4.46 -13.47 -17.81
N THR A 123 -3.91 -13.33 -19.01
CA THR A 123 -3.22 -14.41 -19.72
C THR A 123 -1.79 -14.63 -19.21
N GLU A 124 -1.21 -15.81 -19.51
CA GLU A 124 0.19 -16.09 -19.19
C GLU A 124 1.14 -15.13 -19.89
N ALA A 125 0.87 -14.75 -21.14
CA ALA A 125 1.67 -13.76 -21.86
C ALA A 125 1.66 -12.37 -21.18
N GLN A 126 0.52 -11.98 -20.61
CA GLN A 126 0.45 -10.73 -19.81
C GLN A 126 1.26 -10.84 -18.51
N LEU A 127 1.23 -12.00 -17.85
CA LEU A 127 2.05 -12.25 -16.66
C LEU A 127 3.55 -12.26 -17.00
N ASP A 128 3.94 -12.80 -18.16
CA ASP A 128 5.32 -12.77 -18.64
C ASP A 128 5.79 -11.33 -18.92
N ALA A 129 4.94 -10.52 -19.55
CA ALA A 129 5.22 -9.11 -19.77
C ALA A 129 5.36 -8.34 -18.44
N MET A 130 4.47 -8.58 -17.48
CA MET A 130 4.57 -7.99 -16.14
C MET A 130 5.86 -8.42 -15.43
N HIS A 131 6.28 -9.68 -15.56
CA HIS A 131 7.53 -10.16 -14.98
C HIS A 131 8.73 -9.42 -15.56
N ALA A 132 8.77 -9.23 -16.87
CA ALA A 132 9.83 -8.48 -17.57
C ALA A 132 9.88 -7.02 -17.10
N GLU A 133 8.73 -6.40 -16.81
CA GLU A 133 8.62 -5.04 -16.26
C GLU A 133 8.95 -4.94 -14.75
N GLY A 134 9.21 -6.07 -14.06
CA GLY A 134 9.62 -6.06 -12.65
C GLY A 134 8.51 -6.37 -11.63
N PHE A 135 7.34 -6.82 -12.05
CA PHE A 135 6.36 -7.37 -11.09
C PHE A 135 6.87 -8.69 -10.49
N ARG A 136 6.63 -8.89 -9.18
CA ARG A 136 7.13 -10.07 -8.43
C ARG A 136 6.08 -10.72 -7.55
N GLY A 137 4.84 -10.31 -7.64
CA GLY A 137 3.74 -10.89 -6.88
C GLY A 137 2.38 -10.40 -7.34
N ILE A 138 1.34 -11.02 -6.82
CA ILE A 138 -0.05 -10.60 -6.98
C ILE A 138 -0.69 -10.31 -5.63
N ARG A 139 -1.70 -9.44 -5.60
CA ARG A 139 -2.44 -9.06 -4.39
C ARG A 139 -3.89 -9.52 -4.43
N LEU A 140 -4.33 -10.16 -3.36
CA LEU A 140 -5.72 -10.45 -3.05
C LEU A 140 -6.27 -9.39 -2.08
N ASN A 141 -7.16 -8.52 -2.56
CA ASN A 141 -7.81 -7.47 -1.77
C ASN A 141 -9.06 -8.01 -1.08
N LEU A 142 -8.91 -8.87 -0.05
CA LEU A 142 -10.05 -9.48 0.64
C LEU A 142 -10.73 -8.48 1.58
N ALA A 143 -9.96 -7.71 2.35
CA ALA A 143 -10.50 -6.72 3.30
C ALA A 143 -11.26 -5.59 2.60
N THR A 144 -10.66 -4.92 1.59
CA THR A 144 -11.34 -3.86 0.83
C THR A 144 -12.57 -4.39 0.09
N GLY A 145 -12.56 -5.63 -0.36
CA GLY A 145 -13.70 -6.30 -0.99
C GLY A 145 -14.78 -6.75 0.00
N GLY A 146 -14.59 -6.54 1.31
CA GLY A 146 -15.53 -6.97 2.35
C GLY A 146 -15.68 -8.49 2.45
N ILE A 147 -14.67 -9.26 2.01
CA ILE A 147 -14.72 -10.73 1.93
C ILE A 147 -14.32 -11.31 3.27
N ASN A 148 -15.33 -11.77 4.02
CA ASN A 148 -15.17 -12.42 5.32
C ASN A 148 -15.51 -13.91 5.29
N ASP A 149 -16.06 -14.43 4.18
CA ASP A 149 -16.34 -15.87 4.03
C ASP A 149 -15.03 -16.64 3.88
N PRO A 150 -14.70 -17.56 4.82
CA PRO A 150 -13.48 -18.36 4.76
C PRO A 150 -13.38 -19.22 3.50
N ASN A 151 -14.49 -19.72 2.98
CA ASN A 151 -14.49 -20.58 1.78
C ASN A 151 -14.08 -19.77 0.53
N VAL A 152 -14.56 -18.53 0.43
CA VAL A 152 -14.16 -17.62 -0.64
C VAL A 152 -12.68 -17.27 -0.53
N GLY A 153 -12.18 -16.97 0.68
CA GLY A 153 -10.76 -16.72 0.93
C GLY A 153 -9.88 -17.91 0.55
N ARG A 154 -10.24 -19.11 0.98
CA ARG A 154 -9.54 -20.36 0.65
C ARG A 154 -9.51 -20.61 -0.86
N ALA A 155 -10.64 -20.48 -1.54
CA ALA A 155 -10.72 -20.68 -2.98
C ALA A 155 -9.84 -19.68 -3.75
N ARG A 156 -9.91 -18.39 -3.39
CA ARG A 156 -9.08 -17.35 -4.03
C ARG A 156 -7.59 -17.54 -3.79
N PHE A 157 -7.21 -17.93 -2.57
CA PHE A 157 -5.81 -18.22 -2.26
C PHE A 157 -5.30 -19.43 -3.06
N HIS A 158 -6.08 -20.51 -3.13
CA HIS A 158 -5.72 -21.69 -3.90
C HIS A 158 -5.50 -21.37 -5.39
N VAL A 159 -6.44 -20.65 -6.03
CA VAL A 159 -6.31 -20.21 -7.43
C VAL A 159 -5.06 -19.33 -7.63
N ALA A 160 -4.80 -18.40 -6.70
CA ALA A 160 -3.63 -17.54 -6.77
C ALA A 160 -2.32 -18.34 -6.69
N VAL A 161 -2.23 -19.32 -5.79
CA VAL A 161 -1.06 -20.23 -5.66
C VAL A 161 -0.84 -21.00 -6.95
N GLU A 162 -1.87 -21.62 -7.52
CA GLU A 162 -1.76 -22.39 -8.76
C GLU A 162 -1.23 -21.55 -9.92
N ARG A 163 -1.65 -20.28 -10.00
CA ARG A 163 -1.19 -19.36 -11.03
C ARG A 163 0.25 -18.86 -10.82
N MET A 164 0.71 -18.74 -9.57
CA MET A 164 2.02 -18.13 -9.23
C MET A 164 3.14 -19.15 -9.03
N LYS A 165 2.85 -20.44 -8.79
CA LYS A 165 3.85 -21.45 -8.45
C LYS A 165 4.97 -21.64 -9.47
N ALA A 166 4.68 -21.49 -10.75
CA ALA A 166 5.68 -21.62 -11.82
C ALA A 166 6.56 -20.37 -12.02
N ARG A 167 6.18 -19.22 -11.45
CA ARG A 167 6.83 -17.92 -11.69
C ARG A 167 7.76 -17.48 -10.58
N GLY A 168 7.72 -18.14 -9.43
CA GLY A 168 8.45 -17.68 -8.24
C GLY A 168 7.88 -16.38 -7.65
N TRP A 169 6.65 -15.99 -8.02
CA TRP A 169 5.98 -14.83 -7.47
C TRP A 169 5.32 -15.18 -6.15
N HIS A 170 5.22 -14.19 -5.25
CA HIS A 170 4.48 -14.34 -4.01
C HIS A 170 2.98 -13.98 -4.18
N VAL A 171 2.18 -14.45 -3.26
CA VAL A 171 0.76 -14.04 -3.10
C VAL A 171 0.66 -13.13 -1.88
N GLN A 172 0.36 -11.86 -2.11
CA GLN A 172 0.12 -10.85 -1.09
C GLN A 172 -1.36 -10.81 -0.73
N LEU A 173 -1.68 -10.69 0.55
CA LEU A 173 -3.04 -10.66 1.05
C LEU A 173 -3.28 -9.42 1.92
N TYR A 174 -4.26 -8.61 1.54
CA TYR A 174 -4.85 -7.61 2.41
C TYR A 174 -6.12 -8.20 3.04
N THR A 175 -6.04 -8.58 4.30
CA THR A 175 -7.06 -9.36 5.00
C THR A 175 -7.02 -9.11 6.51
N ASN A 176 -7.77 -9.89 7.29
CA ASN A 176 -7.78 -9.86 8.75
C ASN A 176 -7.26 -11.18 9.34
N THR A 177 -6.98 -11.18 10.64
CA THR A 177 -6.43 -12.34 11.36
C THR A 177 -7.35 -13.56 11.35
N ALA A 178 -8.66 -13.38 11.35
CA ALA A 178 -9.63 -14.49 11.27
C ALA A 178 -9.54 -15.23 9.93
N MET A 179 -9.39 -14.49 8.82
CA MET A 179 -9.17 -15.08 7.51
C MET A 179 -7.79 -15.78 7.43
N ILE A 180 -6.76 -15.22 8.08
CA ILE A 180 -5.44 -15.87 8.15
C ILE A 180 -5.55 -17.24 8.83
N ALA A 181 -6.24 -17.31 9.97
CA ALA A 181 -6.51 -18.58 10.64
C ALA A 181 -7.25 -19.57 9.72
N ALA A 182 -8.23 -19.09 8.96
CA ALA A 182 -9.02 -19.93 8.06
C ALA A 182 -8.23 -20.48 6.85
N ILE A 183 -7.15 -19.82 6.42
CA ILE A 183 -6.30 -20.28 5.30
C ILE A 183 -4.95 -20.85 5.75
N LYS A 184 -4.68 -20.94 7.05
CA LYS A 184 -3.38 -21.32 7.61
C LYS A 184 -2.85 -22.63 7.05
N ASP A 185 -3.68 -23.65 7.00
CA ASP A 185 -3.31 -24.97 6.45
C ASP A 185 -2.88 -24.89 4.98
N LEU A 186 -3.56 -24.08 4.17
CA LEU A 186 -3.19 -23.86 2.76
C LEU A 186 -1.85 -23.14 2.65
N VAL A 187 -1.60 -22.11 3.49
CA VAL A 187 -0.33 -21.37 3.50
C VAL A 187 0.81 -22.30 3.94
N MET A 188 0.62 -23.13 4.96
CA MET A 188 1.62 -24.08 5.45
C MET A 188 2.05 -25.08 4.37
N GLN A 189 1.12 -25.51 3.52
CA GLN A 189 1.35 -26.48 2.44
C GLN A 189 1.76 -25.81 1.11
N SER A 190 1.60 -24.48 1.00
CA SER A 190 1.83 -23.77 -0.25
C SER A 190 3.30 -23.82 -0.71
N PRO A 191 3.55 -24.08 -2.01
CA PRO A 191 4.86 -23.87 -2.62
C PRO A 191 5.16 -22.39 -2.90
N VAL A 192 4.15 -21.51 -2.77
CA VAL A 192 4.23 -20.08 -3.01
C VAL A 192 4.25 -19.33 -1.69
N THR A 193 5.15 -18.39 -1.55
CA THR A 193 5.25 -17.54 -0.35
C THR A 193 4.01 -16.66 -0.21
N ALA A 194 3.39 -16.66 0.96
CA ALA A 194 2.35 -15.69 1.33
C ALA A 194 2.98 -14.43 1.93
N VAL A 195 2.38 -13.25 1.67
CA VAL A 195 2.77 -11.97 2.26
C VAL A 195 1.53 -11.29 2.82
N PHE A 196 1.49 -11.05 4.13
CA PHE A 196 0.36 -10.39 4.76
C PHE A 196 0.62 -8.91 4.96
N ASP A 197 -0.30 -8.07 4.47
CA ASP A 197 -0.22 -6.61 4.61
C ASP A 197 -0.53 -6.16 6.04
N HIS A 198 0.04 -5.05 6.49
CA HIS A 198 -0.36 -4.27 7.67
C HIS A 198 -0.57 -5.11 8.93
N PHE A 199 0.51 -5.71 9.46
CA PHE A 199 0.47 -6.59 10.64
C PHE A 199 -0.51 -7.78 10.50
N GLY A 200 -0.84 -8.19 9.26
CA GLY A 200 -1.83 -9.22 8.99
C GLY A 200 -3.27 -8.78 9.35
N GLY A 201 -3.53 -7.48 9.43
CA GLY A 201 -4.83 -6.94 9.84
C GLY A 201 -5.10 -7.05 11.35
N ALA A 202 -4.07 -7.36 12.17
CA ALA A 202 -4.19 -7.36 13.62
C ALA A 202 -4.50 -5.94 14.16
N GLN A 203 -5.29 -5.88 15.23
CA GLN A 203 -5.69 -4.65 15.89
C GLN A 203 -5.01 -4.52 17.26
N ALA A 204 -4.39 -3.37 17.55
CA ALA A 204 -3.61 -3.17 18.77
C ALA A 204 -4.45 -3.19 20.05
N ASP A 205 -5.69 -2.68 19.97
CA ASP A 205 -6.62 -2.67 21.10
C ASP A 205 -7.10 -4.07 21.52
N LEU A 206 -7.05 -5.05 20.61
CA LEU A 206 -7.37 -6.44 20.89
C LEU A 206 -6.18 -7.23 21.46
N GLY A 207 -4.99 -6.66 21.43
CA GLY A 207 -3.76 -7.26 21.98
C GLY A 207 -3.32 -8.54 21.27
N LEU A 208 -2.34 -9.24 21.86
CA LEU A 208 -1.76 -10.46 21.28
C LEU A 208 -2.70 -11.67 21.32
N GLY A 209 -3.71 -11.65 22.21
CA GLY A 209 -4.69 -12.73 22.37
C GLY A 209 -5.82 -12.72 21.36
N GLN A 210 -5.83 -11.79 20.41
CA GLN A 210 -6.90 -11.70 19.40
C GLN A 210 -6.96 -12.96 18.52
N PRO A 211 -8.16 -13.35 18.07
CA PRO A 211 -8.34 -14.54 17.24
C PRO A 211 -7.49 -14.48 15.96
N GLY A 212 -6.77 -15.57 15.66
CA GLY A 212 -5.96 -15.73 14.45
C GLY A 212 -4.56 -15.07 14.51
N PHE A 213 -4.24 -14.24 15.52
CA PHE A 213 -2.90 -13.65 15.61
C PHE A 213 -1.83 -14.70 15.92
N ALA A 214 -2.13 -15.67 16.79
CA ALA A 214 -1.23 -16.78 17.06
C ALA A 214 -0.95 -17.63 15.79
N ASP A 215 -1.95 -17.78 14.91
CA ASP A 215 -1.78 -18.47 13.63
C ASP A 215 -0.86 -17.68 12.67
N LEU A 216 -1.01 -16.36 12.63
CA LEU A 216 -0.09 -15.49 11.88
C LEU A 216 1.35 -15.62 12.39
N VAL A 217 1.56 -15.56 13.71
CA VAL A 217 2.88 -15.72 14.36
C VAL A 217 3.50 -17.08 14.01
N GLU A 218 2.71 -18.14 14.00
CA GLU A 218 3.17 -19.50 13.61
C GLU A 218 3.57 -19.57 12.14
N LEU A 219 2.80 -18.96 11.23
CA LEU A 219 3.14 -18.88 9.80
C LEU A 219 4.44 -18.11 9.56
N VAL A 220 4.68 -17.03 10.30
CA VAL A 220 5.94 -16.26 10.26
C VAL A 220 7.09 -17.12 10.79
N ARG A 221 6.92 -17.76 11.95
CA ARG A 221 7.92 -18.64 12.60
C ARG A 221 8.33 -19.79 11.70
N SER A 222 7.39 -20.42 11.02
CA SER A 222 7.63 -21.52 10.08
C SER A 222 8.39 -21.11 8.81
N GLY A 223 8.51 -19.80 8.55
CA GLY A 223 9.10 -19.27 7.30
C GLY A 223 8.19 -19.34 6.08
N LYS A 224 6.93 -19.76 6.22
CA LYS A 224 5.96 -19.87 5.11
C LYS A 224 5.34 -18.55 4.71
N ALA A 225 5.35 -17.55 5.59
CA ALA A 225 4.79 -16.25 5.31
C ALA A 225 5.72 -15.10 5.69
N TYR A 226 5.62 -14.02 4.94
CA TYR A 226 6.12 -12.70 5.32
C TYR A 226 4.99 -11.85 5.89
N VAL A 227 5.35 -10.90 6.75
CA VAL A 227 4.42 -9.86 7.21
C VAL A 227 5.03 -8.49 6.93
N LYS A 228 4.22 -7.58 6.41
CA LYS A 228 4.55 -6.16 6.31
C LYS A 228 4.17 -5.47 7.62
N ILE A 229 5.15 -5.00 8.38
CA ILE A 229 4.94 -4.09 9.50
C ILE A 229 4.82 -2.66 8.96
N SER A 230 3.67 -2.38 8.36
CA SER A 230 3.35 -1.16 7.61
C SER A 230 2.00 -0.61 8.04
N GLY A 231 1.76 0.69 7.84
CA GLY A 231 0.46 1.27 8.10
C GLY A 231 0.02 1.09 9.56
N ALA A 232 0.82 1.51 10.54
CA ALA A 232 0.48 1.40 11.97
C ALA A 232 -0.89 2.02 12.30
N TYR A 233 -1.29 3.07 11.56
CA TYR A 233 -2.60 3.71 11.68
C TYR A 233 -3.78 2.81 11.24
N ARG A 234 -3.53 1.69 10.55
CA ARG A 234 -4.55 0.66 10.24
C ARG A 234 -4.71 -0.34 11.38
N ALA A 235 -3.68 -0.50 12.20
CA ALA A 235 -3.68 -1.40 13.35
C ALA A 235 -4.08 -0.71 14.65
N SER A 236 -4.05 0.64 14.69
CA SER A 236 -4.35 1.43 15.89
C SER A 236 -4.98 2.78 15.53
N THR A 237 -5.82 3.29 16.44
CA THR A 237 -6.37 4.64 16.40
C THR A 237 -5.62 5.62 17.31
N ARG A 238 -4.55 5.18 18.00
CA ARG A 238 -3.81 5.97 19.00
C ARG A 238 -2.62 6.70 18.40
N GLY A 239 -2.88 7.48 17.34
CA GLY A 239 -1.86 8.34 16.74
C GLY A 239 -1.35 9.43 17.70
N PRO A 240 -0.26 10.11 17.32
CA PRO A 240 0.49 9.94 16.06
C PRO A 240 1.57 8.85 16.10
N ASP A 241 1.97 8.34 17.27
CA ASP A 241 3.07 7.38 17.42
C ASP A 241 2.63 5.91 17.40
N TYR A 242 1.32 5.64 17.58
CA TYR A 242 0.77 4.28 17.57
C TYR A 242 1.55 3.32 18.49
N ALA A 243 1.90 3.78 19.70
CA ALA A 243 2.76 3.04 20.64
C ALA A 243 2.16 1.68 21.07
N ASP A 244 0.85 1.54 21.00
CA ASP A 244 0.13 0.30 21.28
C ASP A 244 0.32 -0.79 20.21
N VAL A 245 0.90 -0.46 19.05
CA VAL A 245 1.30 -1.43 18.01
C VAL A 245 2.62 -2.13 18.36
N ILE A 246 3.44 -1.58 19.29
CA ILE A 246 4.75 -2.13 19.66
C ILE A 246 4.68 -3.62 20.02
N PRO A 247 3.73 -4.12 20.84
CA PRO A 247 3.65 -5.54 21.14
C PRO A 247 3.44 -6.43 19.92
N LEU A 248 2.59 -5.99 18.96
CA LEU A 248 2.34 -6.71 17.72
C LEU A 248 3.61 -6.80 16.86
N ALA A 249 4.30 -5.66 16.67
CA ALA A 249 5.54 -5.60 15.91
C ALA A 249 6.61 -6.51 16.49
N LYS A 250 6.83 -6.44 17.82
CA LYS A 250 7.83 -7.27 18.52
C LYS A 250 7.52 -8.75 18.41
N ALA A 251 6.28 -9.16 18.65
CA ALA A 251 5.90 -10.57 18.55
C ALA A 251 6.14 -11.16 17.14
N LEU A 252 5.88 -10.38 16.07
CA LEU A 252 6.15 -10.79 14.71
C LEU A 252 7.65 -10.86 14.39
N ILE A 253 8.42 -9.85 14.81
CA ILE A 253 9.88 -9.80 14.61
C ILE A 253 10.58 -10.94 15.38
N GLU A 254 10.20 -11.18 16.64
CA GLU A 254 10.73 -12.25 17.47
C GLU A 254 10.40 -13.64 16.93
N ALA A 255 9.24 -13.80 16.28
CA ALA A 255 8.87 -15.06 15.66
C ALA A 255 9.84 -15.46 14.55
N ASN A 256 10.20 -14.54 13.65
CA ASN A 256 11.19 -14.76 12.60
C ASN A 256 11.59 -13.44 11.93
N PRO A 257 12.70 -12.80 12.29
CA PRO A 257 13.11 -11.53 11.69
C PRO A 257 13.44 -11.63 10.19
N ASP A 258 13.68 -12.82 9.65
CA ASP A 258 13.92 -13.06 8.22
C ASP A 258 12.63 -13.10 7.38
N ARG A 259 11.47 -12.92 8.01
CA ARG A 259 10.14 -12.92 7.37
C ARG A 259 9.37 -11.62 7.60
N ILE A 260 10.04 -10.57 8.00
CA ILE A 260 9.44 -9.24 8.21
C ILE A 260 9.98 -8.27 7.17
N VAL A 261 9.08 -7.47 6.60
CA VAL A 261 9.42 -6.32 5.76
C VAL A 261 8.65 -5.10 6.25
N TRP A 262 9.18 -3.90 5.97
CA TRP A 262 8.58 -2.64 6.36
C TRP A 262 8.01 -1.90 5.15
N GLY A 263 7.05 -1.00 5.36
CA GLY A 263 6.54 -0.09 4.34
C GLY A 263 5.75 1.06 4.94
N THR A 264 5.68 2.18 4.23
CA THR A 264 4.94 3.38 4.65
C THR A 264 3.44 3.19 4.53
N ASP A 265 2.97 2.51 3.49
CA ASP A 265 1.59 2.53 3.01
C ASP A 265 1.22 3.90 2.38
N TRP A 266 2.25 4.67 1.96
CA TRP A 266 2.02 5.93 1.25
C TRP A 266 1.17 5.72 -0.01
N PRO A 267 0.22 6.59 -0.32
CA PRO A 267 -0.09 7.90 0.27
C PRO A 267 -1.12 7.89 1.40
N HIS A 268 -1.35 6.78 2.06
CA HIS A 268 -2.27 6.58 3.19
C HIS A 268 -3.75 6.76 2.80
N PRO A 269 -4.25 5.97 1.81
CA PRO A 269 -5.61 6.15 1.33
C PRO A 269 -6.63 5.74 2.39
N ASP A 270 -7.68 6.55 2.53
CA ASP A 270 -8.85 6.17 3.30
C ASP A 270 -9.74 5.24 2.47
N SER A 271 -9.54 3.94 2.68
CA SER A 271 -10.34 2.87 2.07
C SER A 271 -11.43 2.32 3.01
N SER A 272 -11.66 2.97 4.15
CA SER A 272 -12.67 2.56 5.13
C SER A 272 -14.09 2.70 4.57
N PRO A 273 -15.06 1.92 5.05
CA PRO A 273 -16.45 2.12 4.69
C PRO A 273 -16.96 3.47 5.21
N HIS A 274 -17.57 4.27 4.32
CA HIS A 274 -18.20 5.55 4.62
C HIS A 274 -19.59 5.55 3.97
N PRO A 275 -20.62 4.99 4.65
CA PRO A 275 -21.95 4.86 4.06
C PRO A 275 -22.63 6.19 3.75
N GLU A 276 -22.16 7.30 4.36
CA GLU A 276 -22.62 8.67 4.12
C GLU A 276 -22.06 9.31 2.86
N LEU A 277 -20.96 8.76 2.29
CA LEU A 277 -20.31 9.30 1.10
C LEU A 277 -20.69 8.50 -0.16
N LYS A 278 -20.75 9.19 -1.29
CA LYS A 278 -20.82 8.53 -2.61
C LYS A 278 -19.44 8.00 -2.98
N VAL A 279 -19.39 6.92 -3.73
CA VAL A 279 -18.14 6.36 -4.25
C VAL A 279 -17.31 7.35 -5.08
N THR A 280 -17.97 8.32 -5.69
CA THR A 280 -17.36 9.38 -6.52
C THR A 280 -16.82 10.55 -5.73
N ASP A 281 -17.17 10.67 -4.44
CA ASP A 281 -16.68 11.74 -3.60
C ASP A 281 -15.19 11.49 -3.33
N ILE A 282 -14.38 12.52 -3.54
CA ILE A 282 -12.93 12.43 -3.35
C ILE A 282 -12.64 12.33 -1.86
N ARG A 283 -11.87 11.31 -1.48
CA ARG A 283 -11.42 11.09 -0.11
C ARG A 283 -9.98 11.56 0.06
N PRO A 284 -9.72 12.47 0.99
CA PRO A 284 -8.37 12.89 1.28
C PRO A 284 -7.58 11.71 1.87
N PHE A 285 -6.27 11.76 1.70
CA PHE A 285 -5.35 10.84 2.39
C PHE A 285 -5.28 11.17 3.88
N TYR A 286 -5.01 10.16 4.70
CA TYR A 286 -4.69 10.40 6.10
C TYR A 286 -3.42 11.24 6.23
N PRO A 287 -3.38 12.27 7.10
CA PRO A 287 -2.21 13.12 7.30
C PRO A 287 -1.15 12.45 8.18
N ILE A 288 -0.56 11.37 7.66
CA ILE A 288 0.45 10.57 8.37
C ILE A 288 1.84 11.18 8.15
N ASP A 289 2.62 11.25 9.23
CA ASP A 289 4.03 11.62 9.18
C ASP A 289 4.90 10.36 9.12
N ASP A 290 5.36 10.02 7.91
CA ASP A 290 6.17 8.83 7.68
C ASP A 290 7.55 8.86 8.34
N GLY A 291 8.10 10.04 8.60
CA GLY A 291 9.31 10.17 9.39
C GLY A 291 9.12 9.67 10.82
N ARG A 292 7.98 10.02 11.43
CA ARG A 292 7.59 9.53 12.74
C ARG A 292 7.35 8.02 12.75
N LEU A 293 6.69 7.48 11.72
CA LEU A 293 6.49 6.03 11.58
C LEU A 293 7.82 5.29 11.37
N MET A 294 8.74 5.84 10.58
CA MET A 294 10.06 5.26 10.35
C MET A 294 10.86 5.17 11.67
N ASN A 295 10.76 6.18 12.53
CA ASN A 295 11.41 6.25 13.83
C ASN A 295 10.85 5.25 14.87
N GLN A 296 9.76 4.54 14.55
CA GLN A 296 9.31 3.40 15.38
C GLN A 296 10.16 2.14 15.18
N LEU A 297 10.88 2.02 14.05
CA LEU A 297 11.68 0.82 13.78
C LEU A 297 12.74 0.51 14.84
N PRO A 298 13.52 1.47 15.39
CA PRO A 298 14.43 1.21 16.49
C PRO A 298 13.75 0.75 17.78
N VAL A 299 12.49 1.13 17.99
CA VAL A 299 11.69 0.69 19.14
C VAL A 299 11.22 -0.75 18.96
N TRP A 300 10.82 -1.12 17.75
CA TRP A 300 10.35 -2.46 17.39
C TRP A 300 11.51 -3.46 17.25
N ALA A 301 12.62 -3.01 16.68
CA ALA A 301 13.83 -3.77 16.40
C ALA A 301 15.07 -2.97 16.84
N PRO A 302 15.45 -3.00 18.14
CA PRO A 302 16.59 -2.23 18.65
C PRO A 302 17.94 -2.64 18.03
N ASP A 303 18.08 -3.91 17.62
CA ASP A 303 19.27 -4.41 16.94
C ASP A 303 19.33 -3.89 15.50
N ALA A 304 20.40 -3.17 15.15
CA ALA A 304 20.64 -2.64 13.81
C ALA A 304 20.75 -3.76 12.75
N ALA A 305 21.23 -4.94 13.09
CA ALA A 305 21.29 -6.07 12.17
C ALA A 305 19.89 -6.59 11.82
N ILE A 306 18.95 -6.58 12.77
CA ILE A 306 17.55 -6.92 12.52
C ILE A 306 16.89 -5.86 11.65
N ARG A 307 17.13 -4.55 11.91
CA ARG A 307 16.62 -3.48 11.04
C ARG A 307 17.14 -3.61 9.60
N LYS A 308 18.42 -3.97 9.43
CA LYS A 308 18.99 -4.24 8.10
C LYS A 308 18.28 -5.40 7.41
N LYS A 309 17.98 -6.49 8.11
CA LYS A 309 17.17 -7.59 7.55
C LYS A 309 15.82 -7.07 7.06
N ILE A 310 15.09 -6.34 7.91
CA ILE A 310 13.74 -5.84 7.61
C ILE A 310 13.74 -4.88 6.42
N LEU A 311 14.71 -3.98 6.36
CA LEU A 311 14.76 -2.91 5.35
C LEU A 311 15.49 -3.30 4.07
N VAL A 312 16.42 -4.24 4.11
CA VAL A 312 17.33 -4.53 2.97
C VAL A 312 17.31 -5.98 2.54
N ASP A 313 17.67 -6.90 3.45
CA ASP A 313 17.97 -8.28 3.04
C ASP A 313 16.69 -9.07 2.70
N ASN A 314 15.63 -8.89 3.48
CA ASN A 314 14.35 -9.53 3.24
C ASN A 314 13.64 -8.99 1.99
N PRO A 315 13.55 -7.66 1.78
CA PRO A 315 13.07 -7.10 0.52
C PRO A 315 13.85 -7.59 -0.70
N ALA A 316 15.18 -7.64 -0.61
CA ALA A 316 16.01 -8.14 -1.70
C ALA A 316 15.67 -9.59 -2.07
N ARG A 317 15.50 -10.45 -1.07
CA ARG A 317 15.16 -11.86 -1.26
C ARG A 317 13.73 -12.04 -1.78
N LEU A 318 12.75 -11.29 -1.21
CA LEU A 318 11.34 -11.45 -1.53
C LEU A 318 10.99 -10.91 -2.92
N TYR A 319 11.58 -9.79 -3.31
CA TYR A 319 11.23 -9.07 -4.54
C TYR A 319 12.30 -9.17 -5.63
N GLY A 320 13.45 -9.77 -5.37
CA GLY A 320 14.51 -9.95 -6.37
C GLY A 320 15.17 -8.64 -6.79
N PHE A 321 15.60 -7.84 -5.80
CA PHE A 321 16.43 -6.66 -6.06
C PHE A 321 17.90 -7.03 -6.25
#